data_7d104fecfe5456d43d2483dea0dda011
#
_entry.id   7d104fecfe5456d43d2483dea0dda011
#
_cell.length_a   1.000
_cell.length_b   1.000
_cell.length_c   1.000
_cell.angle_alpha   90.00
_cell.angle_beta   90.00
_cell.angle_gamma   90.00
#
_symmetry.space_group_name_H-M   'P 1'
#
loop_
_entity.id
_entity.type
_entity.pdbx_description
1 polymer ?
#
loop_
_entity_poly.entity_id
_entity_poly.type
_entity_poly.pdbx_seq_one_letter_code
_entity_poly.pdbx_strand_id
1 'polypeptide(L)'
;AETEAERLERRAKLHELLHRLRGEPNVLLPFHQALALRPRGERHLGLRTIEVDKVVGSVDRYEDFDHRFLPKTPHTLERWKRLRALQLAGAEFPPIEVYQVGEAYFVKDGNHRVALAKATGQKFIDAHVIALDVPVPIEPGDTPKDLLLKAEYAHFLEKTRLKDLVPGAE
;
A
#
# COMPACT_ATOMS: atom_id res chain seq x y z
N ALA A 1 -14.78 24.04 17.99
CA ALA A 1 -15.06 23.11 16.91
C ALA A 1 -13.86 22.18 16.70
N GLU A 2 -14.12 20.94 16.42
CA GLU A 2 -13.09 19.93 16.14
C GLU A 2 -12.34 20.25 14.84
N THR A 3 -11.00 20.22 14.88
CA THR A 3 -10.17 20.41 13.70
C THR A 3 -10.14 19.16 12.81
N GLU A 4 -9.69 19.32 11.55
CA GLU A 4 -9.49 18.18 10.65
C GLU A 4 -8.51 17.16 11.24
N ALA A 5 -7.42 17.64 11.85
CA ALA A 5 -6.40 16.76 12.45
C ALA A 5 -6.95 16.00 13.67
N GLU A 6 -7.74 16.64 14.51
CA GLU A 6 -8.39 15.99 15.65
C GLU A 6 -9.39 14.92 15.19
N ARG A 7 -10.13 15.20 14.13
CA ARG A 7 -11.06 14.25 13.53
C ARG A 7 -10.30 13.03 12.95
N LEU A 8 -9.19 13.29 12.28
CA LEU A 8 -8.34 12.25 11.73
C LEU A 8 -7.76 11.34 12.82
N GLU A 9 -7.26 11.95 13.89
CA GLU A 9 -6.73 11.23 15.06
C GLU A 9 -7.79 10.36 15.72
N ARG A 10 -9.01 10.91 15.90
CA ARG A 10 -10.14 10.16 16.46
C ARG A 10 -10.49 8.95 15.58
N ARG A 11 -10.53 9.14 14.27
CA ARG A 11 -10.79 8.03 13.32
C ARG A 11 -9.71 6.96 13.42
N ALA A 12 -8.45 7.36 13.51
CA ALA A 12 -7.34 6.42 13.64
C ALA A 12 -7.45 5.60 14.93
N LYS A 13 -7.78 6.22 16.05
CA LYS A 13 -7.99 5.54 17.33
C LYS A 13 -9.17 4.56 17.29
N LEU A 14 -10.26 4.94 16.64
CA LEU A 14 -11.42 4.07 16.47
C LEU A 14 -11.08 2.85 15.63
N HIS A 15 -10.38 3.03 14.53
CA HIS A 15 -9.94 1.91 13.67
C HIS A 15 -9.01 0.97 14.42
N GLU A 16 -8.09 1.51 15.19
CA GLU A 16 -7.18 0.70 16.02
C GLU A 16 -7.95 -0.16 17.01
N LEU A 17 -8.94 0.42 17.68
CA LEU A 17 -9.79 -0.32 18.61
C LEU A 17 -10.57 -1.44 17.90
N LEU A 18 -11.19 -1.15 16.77
CA LEU A 18 -11.95 -2.14 15.99
C LEU A 18 -11.07 -3.31 15.53
N HIS A 19 -9.85 -3.01 15.07
CA HIS A 19 -8.90 -4.05 14.67
C HIS A 19 -8.44 -4.91 15.84
N ARG A 20 -8.21 -4.31 17.02
CA ARG A 20 -7.90 -5.06 18.23
C ARG A 20 -9.03 -6.01 18.63
N LEU A 21 -10.27 -5.56 18.54
CA LEU A 21 -11.44 -6.38 18.85
C LEU A 21 -11.60 -7.56 17.88
N ARG A 22 -11.18 -7.39 16.63
CA ARG A 22 -11.22 -8.44 15.60
C ARG A 22 -9.98 -9.31 15.58
N GLY A 23 -8.93 -8.95 16.32
CA GLY A 23 -7.66 -9.65 16.26
C GLY A 23 -6.90 -9.48 14.94
N GLU A 24 -7.21 -8.43 14.17
CA GLU A 24 -6.59 -8.14 12.88
C GLU A 24 -5.49 -7.08 13.02
N PRO A 25 -4.37 -7.22 12.28
CA PRO A 25 -3.36 -6.17 12.25
C PRO A 25 -3.88 -4.92 11.53
N ASN A 26 -3.65 -3.74 12.14
CA ASN A 26 -4.07 -2.45 11.60
C ASN A 26 -2.86 -1.72 11.02
N VAL A 27 -2.30 -2.26 9.95
CA VAL A 27 -1.10 -1.75 9.31
C VAL A 27 -1.25 -1.77 7.79
N LEU A 28 -0.44 -0.97 7.11
CA LEU A 28 -0.28 -1.07 5.66
C LEU A 28 0.40 -2.40 5.32
N LEU A 29 0.12 -2.92 4.14
CA LEU A 29 0.82 -4.10 3.66
C LEU A 29 2.30 -3.78 3.44
N PRO A 30 3.23 -4.54 4.05
CA PRO A 30 4.65 -4.35 3.80
C PRO A 30 5.03 -4.88 2.41
N PHE A 31 5.79 -4.10 1.66
CA PHE A 31 6.21 -4.50 0.31
C PHE A 31 7.04 -5.79 0.30
N HIS A 32 7.84 -6.04 1.35
CA HIS A 32 8.63 -7.27 1.43
C HIS A 32 7.77 -8.54 1.44
N GLN A 33 6.53 -8.46 1.93
CA GLN A 33 5.59 -9.58 1.84
C GLN A 33 5.10 -9.81 0.40
N ALA A 34 4.97 -8.73 -0.38
CA ALA A 34 4.65 -8.85 -1.80
C ALA A 34 5.79 -9.48 -2.59
N LEU A 35 7.05 -9.23 -2.21
CA LEU A 35 8.21 -9.84 -2.84
C LEU A 35 8.26 -11.36 -2.65
N ALA A 36 7.62 -11.89 -1.62
CA ALA A 36 7.47 -13.33 -1.41
C ALA A 36 6.61 -14.00 -2.49
N LEU A 37 5.86 -13.24 -3.29
CA LEU A 37 5.11 -13.73 -4.45
C LEU A 37 6.00 -14.05 -5.65
N ARG A 38 7.31 -13.83 -5.54
CA ARG A 38 8.32 -14.16 -6.55
C ARG A 38 8.10 -13.47 -7.89
N PRO A 39 8.19 -12.13 -7.93
CA PRO A 39 8.08 -11.40 -9.19
C PRO A 39 9.17 -11.79 -10.16
N ARG A 40 8.83 -11.86 -11.45
CA ARG A 40 9.73 -12.31 -12.53
C ARG A 40 10.28 -11.19 -13.37
N GLY A 41 9.98 -9.95 -13.06
CA GLY A 41 10.49 -8.82 -13.81
C GLY A 41 9.79 -7.54 -13.43
N GLU A 42 10.34 -6.45 -13.91
CA GLU A 42 9.82 -5.10 -13.72
C GLU A 42 9.49 -4.48 -15.07
N ARG A 43 8.38 -3.74 -15.11
CA ARG A 43 8.03 -2.90 -16.26
C ARG A 43 7.82 -1.47 -15.79
N HIS A 44 8.61 -0.56 -16.31
CA HIS A 44 8.48 0.86 -16.01
C HIS A 44 7.36 1.46 -16.87
N LEU A 45 6.20 1.69 -16.28
CA LEU A 45 5.02 2.22 -16.98
C LEU A 45 5.04 3.74 -17.10
N GLY A 46 5.94 4.43 -16.39
CA GLY A 46 6.02 5.88 -16.38
C GLY A 46 4.89 6.53 -15.58
N LEU A 47 4.55 7.74 -15.95
CA LEU A 47 3.52 8.53 -15.27
C LEU A 47 2.13 8.00 -15.61
N ARG A 48 1.37 7.69 -14.57
CA ARG A 48 -0.01 7.19 -14.66
C ARG A 48 -0.88 7.89 -13.62
N THR A 49 -2.16 8.02 -13.93
CA THR A 49 -3.17 8.41 -12.96
C THR A 49 -3.77 7.14 -12.39
N ILE A 50 -3.62 6.94 -11.09
CA ILE A 50 -4.06 5.72 -10.42
C ILE A 50 -5.16 6.01 -9.39
N GLU A 51 -5.94 4.99 -9.06
CA GLU A 51 -6.96 5.10 -8.03
C GLU A 51 -6.33 5.04 -6.64
N VAL A 52 -6.61 6.05 -5.82
CA VAL A 52 -6.08 6.16 -4.46
C VAL A 52 -6.48 4.95 -3.60
N ASP A 53 -7.68 4.43 -3.78
CA ASP A 53 -8.19 3.28 -3.01
C ASP A 53 -7.42 1.98 -3.28
N LYS A 54 -6.70 1.89 -4.37
CA LYS A 54 -5.87 0.72 -4.70
C LYS A 54 -4.46 0.81 -4.11
N VAL A 55 -4.11 1.92 -3.48
CA VAL A 55 -2.84 2.08 -2.76
C VAL A 55 -3.01 1.53 -1.35
N VAL A 56 -2.41 0.37 -1.08
CA VAL A 56 -2.68 -0.43 0.12
C VAL A 56 -1.46 -0.71 0.97
N GLY A 57 -0.29 -0.41 0.47
CA GLY A 57 0.95 -0.76 1.15
C GLY A 57 2.08 0.21 0.92
N SER A 58 3.21 -0.06 1.53
CA SER A 58 4.40 0.78 1.47
C SER A 58 5.67 -0.05 1.53
N VAL A 59 6.73 0.50 0.95
CA VAL A 59 8.07 -0.10 0.98
C VAL A 59 8.69 0.05 2.38
N ASP A 60 8.51 1.20 3.03
CA ASP A 60 9.25 1.52 4.26
C ASP A 60 8.42 2.05 5.43
N ARG A 61 7.36 2.81 5.20
CA ARG A 61 6.62 3.51 6.25
C ARG A 61 5.35 2.80 6.70
N TYR A 62 5.26 1.50 6.51
CA TYR A 62 4.03 0.75 6.78
C TYR A 62 3.62 0.72 8.27
N GLU A 63 4.51 1.02 9.20
CA GLU A 63 4.20 1.10 10.63
C GLU A 63 3.72 2.50 11.08
N ASP A 64 3.97 3.54 10.28
CA ASP A 64 3.60 4.92 10.62
C ASP A 64 2.14 5.24 10.32
N PHE A 65 1.48 4.38 9.55
CA PHE A 65 0.09 4.54 9.12
C PHE A 65 -0.71 3.29 9.43
N ASP A 66 -2.03 3.46 9.61
CA ASP A 66 -2.93 2.31 9.68
C ASP A 66 -3.25 1.77 8.27
N HIS A 67 -4.05 0.71 8.18
CA HIS A 67 -4.39 0.08 6.91
C HIS A 67 -5.12 1.01 5.92
N ARG A 68 -5.62 2.15 6.37
CA ARG A 68 -6.26 3.19 5.54
C ARG A 68 -5.41 4.43 5.36
N PHE A 69 -4.12 4.35 5.66
CA PHE A 69 -3.17 5.48 5.62
C PHE A 69 -3.48 6.60 6.61
N LEU A 70 -4.22 6.32 7.67
CA LEU A 70 -4.37 7.30 8.75
C LEU A 70 -3.08 7.34 9.58
N PRO A 71 -2.57 8.54 9.93
CA PRO A 71 -1.36 8.66 10.75
C PRO A 71 -1.53 7.99 12.11
N LYS A 72 -0.56 7.16 12.51
CA LYS A 72 -0.56 6.44 13.78
C LYS A 72 0.28 7.12 14.86
N THR A 73 1.23 7.97 14.47
CA THR A 73 2.15 8.62 15.40
C THR A 73 1.95 10.13 15.39
N PRO A 74 2.27 10.83 16.51
CA PRO A 74 2.21 12.30 16.53
C PRO A 74 3.09 12.96 15.47
N HIS A 75 4.27 12.40 15.21
CA HIS A 75 5.18 12.91 14.19
C HIS A 75 4.58 12.81 12.78
N THR A 76 3.97 11.69 12.46
CA THR A 76 3.29 11.48 11.17
C THR A 76 2.09 12.42 11.02
N LEU A 77 1.33 12.64 12.09
CA LEU A 77 0.22 13.57 12.10
C LEU A 77 0.68 15.02 11.87
N GLU A 78 1.81 15.43 12.47
CA GLU A 78 2.37 16.77 12.26
C GLU A 78 2.79 16.98 10.80
N ARG A 79 3.37 15.98 10.15
CA ARG A 79 3.71 16.05 8.73
C ARG A 79 2.44 16.15 7.87
N TRP A 80 1.40 15.42 8.20
CA TRP A 80 0.11 15.52 7.53
C TRP A 80 -0.45 16.94 7.62
N LYS A 81 -0.42 17.54 8.81
CA LYS A 81 -0.87 18.93 9.04
C LYS A 81 -0.12 19.92 8.15
N ARG A 82 1.20 19.79 8.03
CA ARG A 82 2.03 20.65 7.18
C ARG A 82 1.65 20.54 5.71
N LEU A 83 1.50 19.32 5.21
CA LEU A 83 1.09 19.09 3.83
C LEU A 83 -0.31 19.64 3.55
N ARG A 84 -1.23 19.45 4.50
CA ARG A 84 -2.59 19.99 4.37
C ARG A 84 -2.56 21.52 4.30
N ALA A 85 -1.79 22.18 5.15
CA ALA A 85 -1.62 23.62 5.13
C ALA A 85 -1.06 24.13 3.80
N LEU A 86 -0.05 23.44 3.26
CA LEU A 86 0.52 23.77 1.95
C LEU A 86 -0.51 23.59 0.83
N GLN A 87 -1.27 22.51 0.85
CA GLN A 87 -2.33 22.24 -0.13
C GLN A 87 -3.39 23.35 -0.11
N LEU A 88 -3.85 23.74 1.07
CA LEU A 88 -4.83 24.82 1.23
C LEU A 88 -4.28 26.19 0.77
N ALA A 89 -2.97 26.35 0.82
CA ALA A 89 -2.28 27.55 0.31
C ALA A 89 -2.04 27.50 -1.20
N GLY A 90 -2.50 26.44 -1.89
CA GLY A 90 -2.41 26.29 -3.33
C GLY A 90 -1.17 25.55 -3.84
N ALA A 91 -0.41 24.91 -2.95
CA ALA A 91 0.74 24.11 -3.37
C ALA A 91 0.29 22.86 -4.15
N GLU A 92 1.00 22.58 -5.22
CA GLU A 92 0.86 21.32 -5.96
C GLU A 92 2.02 20.40 -5.59
N PHE A 93 1.72 19.11 -5.41
CA PHE A 93 2.72 18.12 -5.06
C PHE A 93 3.15 17.32 -6.28
N PRO A 94 4.45 16.93 -6.34
CA PRO A 94 4.90 16.07 -7.43
C PRO A 94 4.21 14.70 -7.38
N PRO A 95 4.21 13.97 -8.52
CA PRO A 95 3.69 12.60 -8.53
C PRO A 95 4.39 11.72 -7.50
N ILE A 96 3.66 10.77 -6.94
CA ILE A 96 4.24 9.74 -6.07
C ILE A 96 4.95 8.68 -6.90
N GLU A 97 5.71 7.81 -6.25
CA GLU A 97 6.31 6.63 -6.88
C GLU A 97 5.73 5.38 -6.25
N VAL A 98 5.30 4.43 -7.07
CA VAL A 98 4.67 3.19 -6.59
C VAL A 98 5.16 1.96 -7.34
N TYR A 99 5.11 0.82 -6.66
CA TYR A 99 5.14 -0.50 -7.30
C TYR A 99 3.71 -1.00 -7.48
N GLN A 100 3.42 -1.55 -8.65
CA GLN A 100 2.15 -2.22 -8.92
C GLN A 100 2.35 -3.72 -8.87
N VAL A 101 1.56 -4.40 -8.04
CA VAL A 101 1.58 -5.87 -7.91
C VAL A 101 0.14 -6.35 -8.08
N GLY A 102 -0.18 -6.89 -9.25
CA GLY A 102 -1.57 -7.15 -9.60
C GLY A 102 -2.37 -5.85 -9.70
N GLU A 103 -3.44 -5.73 -8.94
CA GLU A 103 -4.29 -4.53 -8.91
C GLU A 103 -4.01 -3.61 -7.72
N ALA A 104 -3.00 -3.93 -6.91
CA ALA A 104 -2.63 -3.17 -5.72
C ALA A 104 -1.35 -2.38 -5.95
N TYR A 105 -1.25 -1.24 -5.27
CA TYR A 105 -0.07 -0.37 -5.32
C TYR A 105 0.59 -0.27 -3.95
N PHE A 106 1.93 -0.26 -3.97
CA PHE A 106 2.77 -0.08 -2.79
C PHE A 106 3.59 1.19 -2.97
N VAL A 107 3.52 2.09 -2.01
CA VAL A 107 4.22 3.37 -2.10
C VAL A 107 5.73 3.18 -1.93
N LYS A 108 6.49 3.64 -2.91
CA LYS A 108 7.95 3.74 -2.84
C LYS A 108 8.35 5.11 -2.29
N ASP A 109 7.70 6.17 -2.76
CA ASP A 109 7.89 7.54 -2.28
C ASP A 109 6.57 8.28 -2.32
N GLY A 110 6.20 8.94 -1.21
CA GLY A 110 5.01 9.76 -1.13
C GLY A 110 3.92 9.25 -0.17
N ASN A 111 4.28 8.51 0.87
CA ASN A 111 3.32 7.98 1.86
C ASN A 111 2.43 9.08 2.45
N HIS A 112 2.99 10.25 2.80
CA HIS A 112 2.23 11.36 3.38
C HIS A 112 1.29 12.00 2.36
N ARG A 113 1.69 12.05 1.09
CA ARG A 113 0.82 12.53 0.00
C ARG A 113 -0.37 11.62 -0.23
N VAL A 114 -0.16 10.30 -0.13
CA VAL A 114 -1.25 9.32 -0.20
C VAL A 114 -2.17 9.46 1.02
N ALA A 115 -1.61 9.61 2.21
CA ALA A 115 -2.40 9.81 3.43
C ALA A 115 -3.28 11.06 3.31
N LEU A 116 -2.73 12.15 2.78
CA LEU A 116 -3.49 13.38 2.55
C LEU A 116 -4.61 13.17 1.53
N ALA A 117 -4.31 12.51 0.41
CA ALA A 117 -5.29 12.22 -0.63
C ALA A 117 -6.46 11.39 -0.10
N LYS A 118 -6.17 10.35 0.66
CA LYS A 118 -7.21 9.50 1.26
C LYS A 118 -8.06 10.26 2.29
N ALA A 119 -7.43 11.05 3.15
CA ALA A 119 -8.13 11.81 4.18
C ALA A 119 -9.05 12.89 3.62
N THR A 120 -8.71 13.45 2.46
CA THR A 120 -9.50 14.49 1.79
C THR A 120 -10.49 13.94 0.75
N GLY A 121 -10.60 12.62 0.61
CA GLY A 121 -11.53 11.98 -0.31
C GLY A 121 -11.12 12.06 -1.78
N GLN A 122 -9.85 12.30 -2.06
CA GLN A 122 -9.34 12.33 -3.43
C GLN A 122 -9.39 10.93 -4.04
N LYS A 123 -9.94 10.80 -5.24
CA LYS A 123 -10.13 9.49 -5.88
C LYS A 123 -8.94 9.04 -6.71
N PHE A 124 -8.21 9.97 -7.30
CA PHE A 124 -7.09 9.69 -8.20
C PHE A 124 -5.85 10.47 -7.78
N ILE A 125 -4.69 9.89 -8.06
CA ILE A 125 -3.40 10.51 -7.79
C ILE A 125 -2.43 10.16 -8.92
N ASP A 126 -1.59 11.10 -9.30
CA ASP A 126 -0.56 10.86 -10.31
C ASP A 126 0.64 10.13 -9.68
N ALA A 127 1.13 9.13 -10.37
CA ALA A 127 2.21 8.28 -9.89
C ALA A 127 3.11 7.82 -11.02
N HIS A 128 4.40 7.72 -10.72
CA HIS A 128 5.33 6.95 -11.53
C HIS A 128 5.21 5.48 -11.10
N VAL A 129 4.86 4.61 -12.03
CA VAL A 129 4.50 3.23 -11.74
C VAL A 129 5.56 2.26 -12.27
N ILE A 130 6.01 1.37 -11.39
CA ILE A 130 6.82 0.20 -11.76
C ILE A 130 5.95 -1.03 -11.50
N ALA A 131 5.57 -1.73 -12.57
CA ALA A 131 4.77 -2.94 -12.45
C ALA A 131 5.66 -4.16 -12.26
N LEU A 132 5.30 -5.01 -11.32
CA LEU A 132 5.97 -6.28 -11.06
C LEU A 132 5.07 -7.41 -11.55
N ASP A 133 5.62 -8.33 -12.34
CA ASP A 133 4.89 -9.51 -12.79
C ASP A 133 4.97 -10.61 -11.74
N VAL A 134 3.83 -11.00 -11.20
CA VAL A 134 3.70 -12.04 -10.19
C VAL A 134 2.77 -13.14 -10.67
N PRO A 135 3.02 -14.41 -10.29
CA PRO A 135 2.17 -15.53 -10.70
C PRO A 135 0.79 -15.51 -10.03
N VAL A 136 0.69 -14.87 -8.85
CA VAL A 136 -0.58 -14.72 -8.12
C VAL A 136 -0.75 -13.24 -7.80
N PRO A 137 -1.71 -12.55 -8.45
CA PRO A 137 -1.85 -11.11 -8.26
C PRO A 137 -2.40 -10.75 -6.88
N ILE A 138 -1.95 -9.60 -6.36
CA ILE A 138 -2.50 -9.01 -5.14
C ILE A 138 -3.74 -8.19 -5.52
N GLU A 139 -4.77 -8.30 -4.70
CA GLU A 139 -5.98 -7.49 -4.79
C GLU A 139 -5.99 -6.41 -3.69
N PRO A 140 -6.61 -5.24 -3.92
CA PRO A 140 -6.58 -4.15 -2.94
C PRO A 140 -7.16 -4.49 -1.56
N GLY A 141 -8.06 -5.47 -1.47
CA GLY A 141 -8.65 -5.91 -0.21
C GLY A 141 -7.87 -7.00 0.52
N ASP A 142 -6.72 -7.43 0.00
CA ASP A 142 -5.94 -8.50 0.61
C ASP A 142 -5.38 -8.09 1.98
N THR A 143 -5.45 -9.03 2.91
CA THR A 143 -4.84 -8.91 4.24
C THR A 143 -3.43 -9.50 4.23
N PRO A 144 -2.61 -9.27 5.26
CA PRO A 144 -1.31 -9.95 5.40
C PRO A 144 -1.43 -11.47 5.36
N LYS A 145 -2.51 -12.03 5.89
CA LYS A 145 -2.78 -13.48 5.83
C LYS A 145 -3.01 -13.94 4.40
N ASP A 146 -3.77 -13.17 3.62
CA ASP A 146 -4.01 -13.47 2.20
C ASP A 146 -2.70 -13.46 1.41
N LEU A 147 -1.80 -12.51 1.69
CA LEU A 147 -0.48 -12.45 1.06
C LEU A 147 0.35 -13.70 1.38
N LEU A 148 0.32 -14.15 2.63
CA LEU A 148 1.03 -15.37 3.04
C LEU A 148 0.53 -16.58 2.27
N LEU A 149 -0.77 -16.76 2.15
CA LEU A 149 -1.37 -17.84 1.39
C LEU A 149 -1.04 -17.77 -0.10
N LYS A 150 -1.06 -16.57 -0.67
CA LYS A 150 -0.68 -16.35 -2.06
C LYS A 150 0.80 -16.63 -2.29
N ALA A 151 1.67 -16.30 -1.35
CA ALA A 151 3.10 -16.60 -1.40
C ALA A 151 3.36 -18.12 -1.38
N GLU A 152 2.65 -18.86 -0.56
CA GLU A 152 2.72 -20.32 -0.51
C GLU A 152 2.27 -20.92 -1.85
N TYR A 153 1.19 -20.43 -2.41
CA TYR A 153 0.69 -20.88 -3.71
C TYR A 153 1.65 -20.54 -4.84
N ALA A 154 2.22 -19.35 -4.84
CA ALA A 154 3.24 -18.95 -5.82
C ALA A 154 4.47 -19.87 -5.77
N HIS A 155 4.91 -20.22 -4.56
CA HIS A 155 6.02 -21.15 -4.36
C HIS A 155 5.69 -22.55 -4.91
N PHE A 156 4.48 -23.03 -4.67
CA PHE A 156 3.99 -24.30 -5.23
C PHE A 156 3.97 -24.28 -6.75
N LEU A 157 3.45 -23.20 -7.37
CA LEU A 157 3.43 -23.06 -8.82
C LEU A 157 4.84 -23.09 -9.43
N GLU A 158 5.79 -22.43 -8.79
CA GLU A 158 7.18 -22.43 -9.25
C GLU A 158 7.80 -23.82 -9.23
N LYS A 159 7.59 -24.59 -8.17
CA LYS A 159 8.06 -25.98 -8.08
C LYS A 159 7.42 -26.88 -9.13
N THR A 160 6.13 -26.71 -9.39
CA THR A 160 5.40 -27.47 -10.40
C THR A 160 5.92 -27.17 -11.81
N ARG A 161 6.22 -25.90 -12.09
CA ARG A 161 6.81 -25.49 -13.37
C ARG A 161 8.21 -26.07 -13.59
N LEU A 162 9.02 -26.15 -12.55
CA LEU A 162 10.33 -26.77 -12.63
C LEU A 162 10.23 -28.25 -12.97
N LYS A 163 9.25 -28.96 -12.43
CA LYS A 163 9.00 -30.38 -12.81
C LYS A 163 8.59 -30.52 -14.27
N ASP A 164 7.77 -29.61 -14.77
CA ASP A 164 7.32 -29.61 -16.16
C ASP A 164 8.46 -29.31 -17.14
N LEU A 165 9.41 -28.45 -16.74
CA LEU A 165 10.54 -28.04 -17.57
C LEU A 165 11.69 -29.06 -17.58
N VAL A 166 11.74 -29.97 -16.60
CA VAL A 166 12.77 -31.01 -16.49
C VAL A 166 12.09 -32.40 -16.51
N PRO A 167 11.78 -32.94 -17.70
CA PRO A 167 11.16 -34.26 -17.82
C PRO A 167 12.05 -35.33 -17.17
N GLY A 168 11.44 -36.14 -16.27
CA GLY A 168 12.16 -37.18 -15.57
C GLY A 168 12.76 -36.78 -14.22
N ALA A 169 12.65 -35.55 -13.81
CA ALA A 169 12.96 -35.09 -12.45
C ALA A 169 11.73 -35.36 -11.55
N GLU A 170 11.64 -36.57 -11.02
CA GLU A 170 10.62 -36.96 -10.06
C GLU A 170 11.15 -36.93 -8.63
#